data_22f23e638bc528659e03803bba190c04
#
_entry.id   22f23e638bc528659e03803bba190c04
#
_cell.length_a   1.000
_cell.length_b   1.000
_cell.length_c   1.000
_cell.angle_alpha   90.00
_cell.angle_beta   90.00
_cell.angle_gamma   90.00
#
_symmetry.space_group_name_H-M   'P 1'
#
loop_
_entity.id
_entity.type
_entity.pdbx_description
1 polymer ?
#
loop_
_entity_poly.entity_id
_entity_poly.type
_entity_poly.pdbx_seq_one_letter_code
_entity_poly.pdbx_strand_id
1 'polypeptide(L)'
;MKITKKIITKIEGEATLKIHKKNNIIEFAEIEFWQYRGMEEFLKNRPYMDACVINPRVCGICGHSHLIATSKAIEDALDVKITKKAEILRDITLGLEIIQNHIKWFYLTLYPSVKSKDYFKALEFTKEISKIIALIAGQFPHNSYSIPGGVTCDLTNLEIIKIKNYLLELFNKYQHIMDIEGKSNDLEELFSDIPKTTGKGLNRFLVLGDNLFFKSNGDVKYIKEEKSTSLNKNVMYKDKYFEVGPLARNLDNKIIKKVYETFTDSVYTRIFARLYEVNLIFLYLLKIIDKIEINEKNYTKPLKKSGKGIGVVEAPRGSLIHEIEIENGFVKKYNIIVPTQFNLSNSTKENPSPAQSALMNEDEKLSDFIFKCFDICAVCVSH
;
A
#
# COMPACT_ATOMS: atom_id res chain seq x y z
N MET A 1 -13.69 -32.02 12.44
CA MET A 1 -13.01 -30.85 11.85
C MET A 1 -12.45 -31.29 10.51
N LYS A 2 -12.70 -30.55 9.44
CA LYS A 2 -12.17 -30.83 8.10
C LYS A 2 -11.19 -29.71 7.74
N ILE A 3 -10.06 -30.07 7.13
CA ILE A 3 -9.04 -29.10 6.69
C ILE A 3 -9.07 -29.07 5.16
N THR A 4 -9.15 -27.86 4.59
CA THR A 4 -9.03 -27.63 3.15
C THR A 4 -7.84 -26.72 2.88
N LYS A 5 -6.98 -27.09 1.93
CA LYS A 5 -5.87 -26.25 1.45
C LYS A 5 -6.27 -25.61 0.13
N LYS A 6 -6.14 -24.27 0.05
CA LYS A 6 -6.52 -23.48 -1.13
C LYS A 6 -5.38 -22.56 -1.53
N ILE A 7 -4.92 -22.68 -2.77
CA ILE A 7 -3.96 -21.74 -3.36
C ILE A 7 -4.74 -20.52 -3.86
N ILE A 8 -4.35 -19.34 -3.43
CA ILE A 8 -4.95 -18.08 -3.85
C ILE A 8 -4.21 -17.57 -5.08
N THR A 9 -4.95 -17.43 -6.17
CA THR A 9 -4.46 -16.95 -7.46
C THR A 9 -5.03 -15.57 -7.81
N LYS A 10 -4.50 -14.93 -8.85
CA LYS A 10 -4.86 -13.56 -9.27
C LYS A 10 -4.59 -12.52 -8.16
N ILE A 11 -3.45 -12.65 -7.52
CA ILE A 11 -2.84 -11.69 -6.60
C ILE A 11 -1.40 -11.46 -7.05
N GLU A 12 -0.69 -10.50 -6.47
CA GLU A 12 0.74 -10.33 -6.73
C GLU A 12 1.55 -11.42 -6.00
N GLY A 13 1.94 -12.47 -6.74
CA GLY A 13 2.59 -13.68 -6.24
C GLY A 13 1.58 -14.75 -5.82
N GLU A 14 1.94 -15.61 -4.86
CA GLU A 14 1.14 -16.74 -4.41
C GLU A 14 1.02 -16.77 -2.88
N ALA A 15 -0.17 -17.10 -2.40
CA ALA A 15 -0.46 -17.36 -1.00
C ALA A 15 -1.30 -18.63 -0.88
N THR A 16 -1.16 -19.33 0.23
CA THR A 16 -1.96 -20.51 0.55
C THR A 16 -2.78 -20.25 1.80
N LEU A 17 -4.08 -20.56 1.74
CA LEU A 17 -4.96 -20.65 2.89
C LEU A 17 -5.15 -22.12 3.28
N LYS A 18 -4.88 -22.45 4.54
CA LYS A 18 -5.22 -23.73 5.14
C LYS A 18 -6.40 -23.51 6.07
N ILE A 19 -7.56 -23.89 5.60
CA ILE A 19 -8.84 -23.57 6.23
C ILE A 19 -9.30 -24.73 7.10
N HIS A 20 -9.46 -24.47 8.39
CA HIS A 20 -10.06 -25.36 9.37
C HIS A 20 -11.55 -25.02 9.46
N LYS A 21 -12.43 -26.00 9.16
CA LYS A 21 -13.87 -25.77 9.05
C LYS A 21 -14.74 -26.85 9.69
N LYS A 22 -15.97 -26.43 10.04
CA LYS A 22 -17.06 -27.32 10.47
C LYS A 22 -18.33 -26.86 9.74
N ASN A 23 -19.04 -27.78 9.08
CA ASN A 23 -20.27 -27.50 8.32
C ASN A 23 -20.11 -26.31 7.31
N ASN A 24 -19.00 -26.27 6.59
CA ASN A 24 -18.61 -25.20 5.66
C ASN A 24 -18.33 -23.82 6.30
N ILE A 25 -18.46 -23.67 7.60
CA ILE A 25 -18.11 -22.45 8.32
C ILE A 25 -16.63 -22.53 8.73
N ILE A 26 -15.89 -21.47 8.48
CA ILE A 26 -14.48 -21.33 8.81
C ILE A 26 -14.33 -21.12 10.31
N GLU A 27 -13.68 -22.05 11.00
CA GLU A 27 -13.32 -21.87 12.41
C GLU A 27 -12.01 -21.10 12.58
N PHE A 28 -11.07 -21.31 11.64
CA PHE A 28 -9.78 -20.64 11.59
C PHE A 28 -9.11 -20.84 10.23
N ALA A 29 -8.21 -19.95 9.83
CA ALA A 29 -7.41 -20.10 8.64
C ALA A 29 -5.93 -19.80 8.93
N GLU A 30 -5.02 -20.71 8.53
CA GLU A 30 -3.58 -20.44 8.49
C GLU A 30 -3.25 -19.81 7.14
N ILE A 31 -2.37 -18.80 7.17
CA ILE A 31 -1.94 -18.03 5.98
C ILE A 31 -0.46 -18.34 5.74
N GLU A 32 -0.14 -18.92 4.59
CA GLU A 32 1.19 -19.40 4.29
C GLU A 32 1.76 -18.73 3.03
N PHE A 33 3.02 -18.24 3.13
CA PHE A 33 3.82 -17.73 2.04
C PHE A 33 5.09 -18.56 1.94
N TRP A 34 5.42 -19.04 0.74
CA TRP A 34 6.50 -20.01 0.52
C TRP A 34 7.67 -19.47 -0.32
N GLN A 35 7.60 -18.22 -0.73
CA GLN A 35 8.65 -17.59 -1.53
C GLN A 35 9.57 -16.74 -0.64
N TYR A 36 10.86 -16.72 -0.96
CA TYR A 36 11.87 -15.88 -0.35
C TYR A 36 12.91 -15.46 -1.39
N ARG A 37 13.28 -14.18 -1.41
CA ARG A 37 14.17 -13.60 -2.42
C ARG A 37 15.46 -13.01 -1.86
N GLY A 38 15.55 -12.81 -0.55
CA GLY A 38 16.75 -12.31 0.13
C GLY A 38 17.20 -10.91 -0.26
N MET A 39 16.26 -10.01 -0.54
CA MET A 39 16.57 -8.64 -1.00
C MET A 39 17.32 -7.83 0.06
N GLU A 40 17.05 -8.07 1.33
CA GLU A 40 17.71 -7.40 2.47
C GLU A 40 19.19 -7.86 2.56
N GLU A 41 19.46 -9.16 2.43
CA GLU A 41 20.82 -9.72 2.42
C GLU A 41 21.61 -9.26 1.19
N PHE A 42 20.94 -9.18 0.04
CA PHE A 42 21.55 -8.73 -1.20
C PHE A 42 22.08 -7.28 -1.14
N LEU A 43 21.45 -6.43 -0.32
CA LEU A 43 21.88 -5.04 -0.12
C LEU A 43 23.12 -4.92 0.77
N LYS A 44 23.43 -5.92 1.60
CA LYS A 44 24.53 -5.86 2.55
C LYS A 44 25.88 -5.66 1.84
N ASN A 45 26.69 -4.75 2.38
CA ASN A 45 28.00 -4.34 1.84
C ASN A 45 27.97 -3.65 0.46
N ARG A 46 26.80 -3.24 -0.03
CA ARG A 46 26.69 -2.41 -1.23
C ARG A 46 26.67 -0.92 -0.89
N PRO A 47 27.05 -0.04 -1.81
CA PRO A 47 26.82 1.40 -1.68
C PRO A 47 25.34 1.67 -1.34
N TYR A 48 25.05 2.57 -0.39
CA TYR A 48 23.67 2.83 0.01
C TYR A 48 22.76 3.30 -1.15
N MET A 49 23.34 3.94 -2.19
CA MET A 49 22.60 4.36 -3.37
C MET A 49 22.03 3.18 -4.18
N ASP A 50 22.67 2.00 -4.12
CA ASP A 50 22.16 0.79 -4.80
C ASP A 50 20.78 0.42 -4.27
N ALA A 51 20.47 0.71 -3.02
CA ALA A 51 19.15 0.47 -2.44
C ALA A 51 18.04 1.22 -3.19
N CYS A 52 18.30 2.42 -3.72
CA CYS A 52 17.34 3.19 -4.51
C CYS A 52 17.02 2.53 -5.88
N VAL A 53 17.91 1.65 -6.36
CA VAL A 53 17.70 0.90 -7.60
C VAL A 53 17.14 -0.50 -7.36
N ILE A 54 17.55 -1.13 -6.26
CA ILE A 54 17.18 -2.52 -5.93
C ILE A 54 15.80 -2.59 -5.29
N ASN A 55 15.50 -1.75 -4.29
CA ASN A 55 14.25 -1.83 -3.53
C ASN A 55 12.97 -1.57 -4.35
N PRO A 56 12.93 -0.70 -5.37
CA PRO A 56 11.78 -0.63 -6.27
C PRO A 56 11.40 -1.97 -6.90
N ARG A 57 12.34 -2.93 -6.99
CA ARG A 57 12.13 -4.27 -7.55
C ARG A 57 11.62 -5.30 -6.54
N VAL A 58 11.45 -4.89 -5.28
CA VAL A 58 10.72 -5.69 -4.27
C VAL A 58 9.29 -5.95 -4.76
N CYS A 59 8.70 -4.98 -5.48
CA CYS A 59 7.33 -5.10 -5.96
C CYS A 59 7.15 -4.55 -7.38
N GLY A 60 6.46 -5.30 -8.22
CA GLY A 60 6.14 -4.87 -9.60
C GLY A 60 5.07 -3.80 -9.70
N ILE A 61 4.22 -3.63 -8.67
CA ILE A 61 3.07 -2.71 -8.70
C ILE A 61 3.14 -1.57 -7.67
N CYS A 62 3.94 -1.71 -6.60
CA CYS A 62 4.16 -0.67 -5.58
C CYS A 62 5.65 -0.34 -5.39
N GLY A 63 6.46 -0.51 -6.42
CA GLY A 63 7.90 -0.27 -6.37
C GLY A 63 8.28 1.17 -6.10
N HIS A 64 7.40 2.11 -6.45
CA HIS A 64 7.61 3.52 -6.19
C HIS A 64 7.48 3.86 -4.69
N SER A 65 6.51 3.26 -3.98
CA SER A 65 6.43 3.37 -2.51
C SER A 65 7.70 2.85 -1.85
N HIS A 66 8.28 1.73 -2.33
CA HIS A 66 9.57 1.22 -1.85
C HIS A 66 10.72 2.19 -2.12
N LEU A 67 10.74 2.86 -3.28
CA LEU A 67 11.75 3.87 -3.60
C LEU A 67 11.70 5.05 -2.63
N ILE A 68 10.49 5.59 -2.38
CA ILE A 68 10.32 6.73 -1.46
C ILE A 68 10.68 6.31 -0.03
N ALA A 69 10.26 5.13 0.45
CA ALA A 69 10.62 4.62 1.76
C ALA A 69 12.13 4.45 1.91
N THR A 70 12.81 3.95 0.87
CA THR A 70 14.27 3.84 0.83
C THR A 70 14.95 5.21 0.91
N SER A 71 14.51 6.17 0.09
CA SER A 71 15.06 7.53 0.12
C SER A 71 14.90 8.17 1.49
N LYS A 72 13.71 8.06 2.11
CA LYS A 72 13.44 8.57 3.47
C LYS A 72 14.32 7.89 4.53
N ALA A 73 14.52 6.57 4.46
CA ALA A 73 15.39 5.85 5.41
C ALA A 73 16.85 6.31 5.32
N ILE A 74 17.36 6.54 4.12
CA ILE A 74 18.71 7.05 3.91
C ILE A 74 18.81 8.51 4.35
N GLU A 75 17.79 9.33 4.09
CA GLU A 75 17.73 10.73 4.53
C GLU A 75 17.78 10.84 6.05
N ASP A 76 17.01 10.02 6.75
CA ASP A 76 17.04 9.95 8.22
C ASP A 76 18.42 9.48 8.72
N ALA A 77 18.99 8.42 8.13
CA ALA A 77 20.32 7.91 8.49
C ALA A 77 21.43 8.95 8.30
N LEU A 78 21.35 9.77 7.26
CA LEU A 78 22.37 10.75 6.90
C LEU A 78 22.03 12.18 7.35
N ASP A 79 20.91 12.37 8.06
CA ASP A 79 20.43 13.66 8.58
C ASP A 79 20.27 14.71 7.45
N VAL A 80 19.54 14.34 6.39
CA VAL A 80 19.32 15.20 5.22
C VAL A 80 17.89 15.65 5.15
N LYS A 81 17.67 16.95 5.08
CA LYS A 81 16.34 17.53 4.85
C LYS A 81 16.14 17.81 3.37
N ILE A 82 15.01 17.31 2.84
CA ILE A 82 14.59 17.59 1.47
C ILE A 82 13.89 18.94 1.36
N THR A 83 13.86 19.49 0.16
CA THR A 83 13.12 20.71 -0.15
C THR A 83 11.62 20.46 -0.20
N LYS A 84 10.83 21.52 -0.07
CA LYS A 84 9.36 21.42 -0.18
C LYS A 84 8.92 20.99 -1.57
N LYS A 85 9.59 21.45 -2.60
CA LYS A 85 9.38 21.02 -3.98
C LYS A 85 9.57 19.51 -4.15
N ALA A 86 10.66 18.96 -3.61
CA ALA A 86 10.93 17.51 -3.68
C ALA A 86 9.87 16.70 -2.92
N GLU A 87 9.43 17.18 -1.74
CA GLU A 87 8.37 16.55 -0.96
C GLU A 87 7.05 16.49 -1.76
N ILE A 88 6.63 17.62 -2.35
CA ILE A 88 5.40 17.69 -3.16
C ILE A 88 5.48 16.76 -4.37
N LEU A 89 6.60 16.73 -5.10
CA LEU A 89 6.76 15.86 -6.26
C LEU A 89 6.69 14.38 -5.89
N ARG A 90 7.30 13.99 -4.76
CA ARG A 90 7.19 12.62 -4.23
C ARG A 90 5.77 12.27 -3.84
N ASP A 91 5.04 13.17 -3.18
CA ASP A 91 3.66 12.94 -2.79
C ASP A 91 2.72 12.83 -4.00
N ILE A 92 2.95 13.64 -5.06
CA ILE A 92 2.17 13.52 -6.31
C ILE A 92 2.35 12.13 -6.92
N THR A 93 3.58 11.65 -7.06
CA THR A 93 3.83 10.35 -7.69
C THR A 93 3.40 9.19 -6.82
N LEU A 94 3.53 9.30 -5.49
CA LEU A 94 3.02 8.31 -4.54
C LEU A 94 1.48 8.23 -4.61
N GLY A 95 0.80 9.38 -4.59
CA GLY A 95 -0.66 9.43 -4.72
C GLY A 95 -1.15 8.79 -6.03
N LEU A 96 -0.46 9.03 -7.14
CA LEU A 96 -0.75 8.41 -8.44
C LEU A 96 -0.53 6.89 -8.42
N GLU A 97 0.53 6.39 -7.76
CA GLU A 97 0.73 4.95 -7.57
C GLU A 97 -0.41 4.34 -6.74
N ILE A 98 -0.85 5.01 -5.67
CA ILE A 98 -1.97 4.54 -4.83
C ILE A 98 -3.25 4.44 -5.67
N ILE A 99 -3.62 5.50 -6.40
CA ILE A 99 -4.79 5.51 -7.29
C ILE A 99 -4.72 4.36 -8.29
N GLN A 100 -3.59 4.19 -8.98
CA GLN A 100 -3.40 3.13 -9.97
C GLN A 100 -3.57 1.74 -9.37
N ASN A 101 -2.98 1.50 -8.19
CA ASN A 101 -3.10 0.22 -7.50
C ASN A 101 -4.53 -0.08 -7.08
N HIS A 102 -5.28 0.91 -6.56
CA HIS A 102 -6.67 0.72 -6.14
C HIS A 102 -7.58 0.36 -7.30
N ILE A 103 -7.43 1.03 -8.44
CA ILE A 103 -8.23 0.76 -9.65
C ILE A 103 -7.87 -0.61 -10.23
N LYS A 104 -6.57 -0.95 -10.34
CA LYS A 104 -6.13 -2.27 -10.81
C LYS A 104 -6.65 -3.38 -9.90
N TRP A 105 -6.47 -3.25 -8.59
CA TRP A 105 -6.92 -4.23 -7.63
C TRP A 105 -8.43 -4.46 -7.73
N PHE A 106 -9.23 -3.40 -7.79
CA PHE A 106 -10.68 -3.52 -7.89
C PHE A 106 -11.11 -4.26 -9.17
N TYR A 107 -10.68 -3.80 -10.33
CA TYR A 107 -11.14 -4.34 -11.61
C TYR A 107 -10.41 -5.58 -12.12
N LEU A 108 -9.17 -5.85 -11.69
CA LEU A 108 -8.39 -7.00 -12.18
C LEU A 108 -8.32 -8.16 -11.18
N THR A 109 -8.47 -7.89 -9.88
CA THR A 109 -8.34 -8.90 -8.83
C THR A 109 -9.68 -9.20 -8.16
N LEU A 110 -10.36 -8.18 -7.68
CA LEU A 110 -11.54 -8.36 -6.82
C LEU A 110 -12.84 -8.55 -7.62
N TYR A 111 -13.19 -7.58 -8.47
CA TYR A 111 -14.43 -7.61 -9.25
C TYR A 111 -14.58 -8.90 -10.08
N PRO A 112 -13.53 -9.39 -10.79
CA PRO A 112 -13.61 -10.65 -11.52
C PRO A 112 -13.71 -11.91 -10.68
N SER A 113 -13.55 -11.82 -9.34
CA SER A 113 -13.76 -12.97 -8.45
C SER A 113 -15.24 -13.24 -8.17
N VAL A 114 -16.11 -12.27 -8.42
CA VAL A 114 -17.56 -12.33 -8.18
C VAL A 114 -18.38 -12.13 -9.45
N LYS A 115 -17.99 -11.18 -10.27
CA LYS A 115 -18.68 -10.81 -11.55
C LYS A 115 -17.74 -10.95 -12.73
N SER A 116 -18.26 -11.27 -13.90
CA SER A 116 -17.46 -11.33 -15.13
C SER A 116 -17.50 -9.98 -15.85
N LYS A 117 -16.32 -9.36 -16.04
CA LYS A 117 -15.97 -8.27 -16.99
C LYS A 117 -16.02 -6.83 -16.46
N ASP A 118 -14.83 -6.18 -16.44
CA ASP A 118 -14.57 -4.83 -16.97
C ASP A 118 -13.09 -4.45 -16.87
N TYR A 119 -12.21 -5.25 -17.46
CA TYR A 119 -10.76 -5.01 -17.50
C TYR A 119 -10.39 -3.69 -18.19
N PHE A 120 -11.22 -3.18 -19.09
CA PHE A 120 -10.92 -1.99 -19.87
C PHE A 120 -10.82 -0.71 -19.02
N LYS A 121 -11.66 -0.54 -18.01
CA LYS A 121 -11.60 0.62 -17.10
C LYS A 121 -10.22 0.72 -16.44
N ALA A 122 -9.70 -0.40 -15.89
CA ALA A 122 -8.39 -0.43 -15.26
C ALA A 122 -7.26 -0.12 -16.24
N LEU A 123 -7.33 -0.63 -17.47
CA LEU A 123 -6.29 -0.40 -18.49
C LEU A 123 -6.24 1.07 -18.92
N GLU A 124 -7.39 1.71 -19.13
CA GLU A 124 -7.48 3.12 -19.49
C GLU A 124 -6.84 4.01 -18.40
N PHE A 125 -7.29 3.87 -17.15
CA PHE A 125 -6.72 4.64 -16.03
C PHE A 125 -5.24 4.38 -15.84
N THR A 126 -4.81 3.12 -15.91
CA THR A 126 -3.41 2.74 -15.78
C THR A 126 -2.52 3.45 -16.80
N LYS A 127 -2.95 3.51 -18.05
CA LYS A 127 -2.20 4.17 -19.13
C LYS A 127 -2.04 5.67 -18.88
N GLU A 128 -3.13 6.34 -18.52
CA GLU A 128 -3.11 7.80 -18.28
C GLU A 128 -2.29 8.16 -17.03
N ILE A 129 -2.45 7.43 -15.93
CA ILE A 129 -1.66 7.64 -14.71
C ILE A 129 -0.16 7.42 -14.98
N SER A 130 0.19 6.36 -15.73
CA SER A 130 1.60 6.08 -16.08
C SER A 130 2.23 7.20 -16.88
N LYS A 131 1.47 7.88 -17.77
CA LYS A 131 1.95 9.05 -18.51
C LYS A 131 2.27 10.22 -17.57
N ILE A 132 1.43 10.48 -16.58
CA ILE A 132 1.67 11.57 -15.62
C ILE A 132 2.91 11.26 -14.77
N ILE A 133 3.04 10.03 -14.27
CA ILE A 133 4.22 9.62 -13.51
C ILE A 133 5.49 9.73 -14.37
N ALA A 134 5.41 9.34 -15.65
CA ALA A 134 6.54 9.43 -16.56
C ALA A 134 7.00 10.88 -16.85
N LEU A 135 6.08 11.85 -16.85
CA LEU A 135 6.44 13.27 -16.96
C LEU A 135 7.30 13.75 -15.78
N ILE A 136 7.06 13.20 -14.58
CA ILE A 136 7.79 13.60 -13.36
C ILE A 136 9.02 12.70 -13.16
N ALA A 137 8.88 11.40 -13.34
CA ALA A 137 9.84 10.39 -12.93
C ALA A 137 10.60 9.73 -14.12
N GLY A 138 10.34 10.17 -15.34
CA GLY A 138 10.94 9.63 -16.56
C GLY A 138 10.32 8.33 -17.04
N GLN A 139 9.97 7.41 -16.13
CA GLN A 139 9.31 6.13 -16.43
C GLN A 139 8.46 5.62 -15.28
N PHE A 140 7.60 4.64 -15.57
CA PHE A 140 6.85 3.86 -14.58
C PHE A 140 6.58 2.45 -15.16
N PRO A 141 6.73 1.36 -14.40
CA PRO A 141 7.27 1.27 -13.03
C PRO A 141 8.80 1.33 -12.95
N HIS A 142 9.35 1.15 -11.74
CA HIS A 142 10.79 1.02 -11.48
C HIS A 142 11.65 2.23 -11.89
N ASN A 143 11.13 3.43 -11.64
CA ASN A 143 11.93 4.65 -11.75
C ASN A 143 12.92 4.76 -10.57
N SER A 144 13.86 5.71 -10.70
CA SER A 144 14.85 6.06 -9.68
C SER A 144 14.97 7.58 -9.51
N TYR A 145 13.91 8.33 -9.76
CA TYR A 145 13.93 9.79 -9.71
C TYR A 145 13.96 10.34 -8.27
N SER A 146 13.40 9.60 -7.30
CA SER A 146 13.54 9.94 -5.88
C SER A 146 14.86 9.41 -5.37
N ILE A 147 15.72 10.32 -4.93
CA ILE A 147 17.06 10.04 -4.40
C ILE A 147 17.19 10.63 -3.00
N PRO A 148 18.07 10.10 -2.14
CA PRO A 148 18.33 10.69 -0.83
C PRO A 148 18.76 12.16 -0.94
N GLY A 149 17.95 13.06 -0.37
CA GLY A 149 18.12 14.50 -0.46
C GLY A 149 17.18 15.21 -1.43
N GLY A 150 16.38 14.48 -2.22
CA GLY A 150 15.41 15.11 -3.10
C GLY A 150 14.97 14.27 -4.31
N VAL A 151 14.91 14.92 -5.46
CA VAL A 151 14.47 14.33 -6.73
C VAL A 151 15.40 14.76 -7.88
N THR A 152 15.44 13.94 -8.93
CA THR A 152 16.29 14.23 -10.13
C THR A 152 15.55 15.02 -11.21
N CYS A 153 14.24 15.23 -11.07
CA CYS A 153 13.45 15.97 -12.05
C CYS A 153 13.38 17.47 -11.73
N ASP A 154 13.23 18.25 -12.78
CA ASP A 154 12.97 19.69 -12.70
C ASP A 154 11.86 20.04 -13.68
N LEU A 155 10.67 20.33 -13.16
CA LEU A 155 9.49 20.62 -13.96
C LEU A 155 9.44 22.10 -14.37
N THR A 156 9.06 22.34 -15.60
CA THR A 156 8.70 23.66 -16.10
C THR A 156 7.25 24.04 -15.73
N ASN A 157 6.92 25.32 -15.78
CA ASN A 157 5.54 25.80 -15.61
C ASN A 157 4.56 25.09 -16.56
N LEU A 158 4.97 24.85 -17.80
CA LEU A 158 4.11 24.21 -18.80
C LEU A 158 3.82 22.75 -18.44
N GLU A 159 4.82 22.02 -17.93
CA GLU A 159 4.62 20.65 -17.47
C GLU A 159 3.72 20.57 -16.25
N ILE A 160 3.85 21.50 -15.31
CA ILE A 160 2.94 21.58 -14.13
C ILE A 160 1.50 21.81 -14.58
N ILE A 161 1.24 22.74 -15.49
CA ILE A 161 -0.08 23.00 -16.07
C ILE A 161 -0.62 21.74 -16.78
N LYS A 162 0.22 21.07 -17.55
CA LYS A 162 -0.13 19.84 -18.28
C LYS A 162 -0.50 18.70 -17.31
N ILE A 163 0.29 18.51 -16.25
CA ILE A 163 0.01 17.50 -15.20
C ILE A 163 -1.32 17.82 -14.52
N LYS A 164 -1.56 19.08 -14.15
CA LYS A 164 -2.81 19.52 -13.51
C LYS A 164 -4.02 19.23 -14.38
N ASN A 165 -3.96 19.50 -15.69
CA ASN A 165 -5.05 19.20 -16.62
C ASN A 165 -5.31 17.69 -16.72
N TYR A 166 -4.29 16.87 -16.80
CA TYR A 166 -4.45 15.41 -16.79
C TYR A 166 -5.07 14.90 -15.48
N LEU A 167 -4.68 15.47 -14.33
CA LEU A 167 -5.29 15.13 -13.04
C LEU A 167 -6.78 15.47 -13.01
N LEU A 168 -7.18 16.64 -13.54
CA LEU A 168 -8.58 17.05 -13.64
C LEU A 168 -9.40 16.12 -14.55
N GLU A 169 -8.87 15.76 -15.71
CA GLU A 169 -9.52 14.82 -16.62
C GLU A 169 -9.72 13.45 -15.98
N LEU A 170 -8.69 12.91 -15.31
CA LEU A 170 -8.78 11.63 -14.62
C LEU A 170 -9.75 11.67 -13.45
N PHE A 171 -9.74 12.75 -12.67
CA PHE A 171 -10.68 12.93 -11.58
C PHE A 171 -12.13 12.95 -12.08
N ASN A 172 -12.42 13.68 -13.15
CA ASN A 172 -13.75 13.70 -13.77
C ASN A 172 -14.17 12.31 -14.29
N LYS A 173 -13.27 11.58 -14.92
CA LYS A 173 -13.53 10.19 -15.34
C LYS A 173 -13.81 9.29 -14.14
N TYR A 174 -13.09 9.49 -13.02
CA TYR A 174 -13.27 8.67 -11.83
C TYR A 174 -14.64 8.85 -11.17
N GLN A 175 -15.28 10.01 -11.31
CA GLN A 175 -16.64 10.25 -10.79
C GLN A 175 -17.69 9.28 -11.34
N HIS A 176 -17.44 8.63 -12.48
CA HIS A 176 -18.29 7.55 -13.01
C HIS A 176 -18.05 6.19 -12.35
N ILE A 177 -16.95 6.01 -11.64
CA ILE A 177 -16.64 4.79 -10.87
C ILE A 177 -17.15 4.93 -9.45
N MET A 178 -16.78 6.01 -8.78
CA MET A 178 -17.25 6.42 -7.47
C MET A 178 -17.30 7.94 -7.38
N ASP A 179 -18.50 8.48 -7.19
CA ASP A 179 -18.67 9.92 -7.09
C ASP A 179 -18.18 10.47 -5.73
N ILE A 180 -18.14 11.80 -5.63
CA ILE A 180 -17.69 12.51 -4.43
C ILE A 180 -18.62 12.28 -3.22
N GLU A 181 -19.85 11.84 -3.44
CA GLU A 181 -20.82 11.50 -2.39
C GLU A 181 -20.68 10.04 -1.93
N GLY A 182 -19.80 9.24 -2.59
CA GLY A 182 -19.56 7.84 -2.28
C GLY A 182 -20.50 6.87 -2.96
N LYS A 183 -21.18 7.25 -4.04
CA LYS A 183 -22.04 6.36 -4.81
C LYS A 183 -21.20 5.65 -5.88
N SER A 184 -21.38 4.34 -6.00
CA SER A 184 -20.72 3.48 -6.99
C SER A 184 -21.63 2.33 -7.39
N ASN A 185 -22.05 2.32 -8.65
CA ASN A 185 -22.86 1.22 -9.19
C ASN A 185 -22.07 -0.09 -9.21
N ASP A 186 -20.77 -0.05 -9.57
CA ASP A 186 -19.91 -1.23 -9.62
C ASP A 186 -19.76 -1.87 -8.23
N LEU A 187 -19.67 -1.03 -7.17
CA LEU A 187 -19.59 -1.53 -5.79
C LEU A 187 -20.93 -2.14 -5.32
N GLU A 188 -22.04 -1.51 -5.63
CA GLU A 188 -23.37 -2.03 -5.28
C GLU A 188 -23.67 -3.35 -6.03
N GLU A 189 -23.30 -3.44 -7.31
CA GLU A 189 -23.42 -4.67 -8.08
C GLU A 189 -22.56 -5.80 -7.49
N LEU A 190 -21.35 -5.49 -7.02
CA LEU A 190 -20.45 -6.47 -6.38
C LEU A 190 -21.10 -7.12 -5.16
N PHE A 191 -21.90 -6.37 -4.42
CA PHE A 191 -22.61 -6.82 -3.21
C PHE A 191 -24.07 -7.22 -3.42
N SER A 192 -24.52 -7.42 -4.65
CA SER A 192 -25.92 -7.86 -4.90
C SER A 192 -26.26 -9.18 -4.20
N ASP A 193 -25.29 -10.10 -4.10
CA ASP A 193 -25.47 -11.45 -3.57
C ASP A 193 -24.61 -11.73 -2.31
N ILE A 194 -23.85 -10.73 -1.84
CA ILE A 194 -22.96 -10.85 -0.68
C ILE A 194 -23.41 -9.86 0.39
N PRO A 195 -23.65 -10.31 1.65
CA PRO A 195 -24.00 -9.40 2.73
C PRO A 195 -22.90 -8.35 2.97
N LYS A 196 -23.26 -7.07 3.06
CA LYS A 196 -22.30 -5.97 3.31
C LYS A 196 -21.60 -6.09 4.67
N THR A 197 -22.08 -6.93 5.57
CA THR A 197 -21.50 -7.22 6.89
C THR A 197 -20.51 -8.37 6.89
N THR A 198 -20.26 -9.03 5.75
CA THR A 198 -19.32 -10.15 5.62
C THR A 198 -17.88 -9.73 5.96
N GLY A 199 -17.14 -10.61 6.59
CA GLY A 199 -15.68 -10.48 6.78
C GLY A 199 -15.27 -9.39 7.76
N LYS A 200 -15.88 -9.35 8.95
CA LYS A 200 -15.50 -8.40 10.03
C LYS A 200 -14.14 -8.75 10.61
N GLY A 201 -13.30 -7.73 10.77
CA GLY A 201 -11.96 -7.88 11.30
C GLY A 201 -11.83 -7.62 12.79
N LEU A 202 -10.73 -6.95 13.19
CA LEU A 202 -10.35 -6.74 14.59
C LEU A 202 -10.79 -5.39 15.17
N ASN A 203 -11.33 -4.48 14.38
CA ASN A 203 -11.59 -3.08 14.77
C ASN A 203 -10.36 -2.39 15.41
N ARG A 204 -9.18 -2.72 14.96
CA ARG A 204 -7.91 -2.13 15.40
C ARG A 204 -7.13 -1.63 14.21
N PHE A 205 -6.90 -0.32 14.13
CA PHE A 205 -6.35 0.35 12.96
C PHE A 205 -5.07 1.08 13.30
N LEU A 206 -4.06 0.97 12.40
CA LEU A 206 -2.76 1.56 12.58
C LEU A 206 -2.31 2.28 11.30
N VAL A 207 -1.76 3.47 11.48
CA VAL A 207 -1.12 4.29 10.45
C VAL A 207 0.21 4.76 11.01
N LEU A 208 1.32 4.48 10.33
CA LEU A 208 2.65 4.81 10.79
C LEU A 208 3.35 5.86 9.93
N GLY A 209 2.92 6.01 8.66
CA GLY A 209 3.50 6.97 7.74
C GLY A 209 2.83 8.33 7.83
N ASP A 210 3.67 9.37 7.95
CA ASP A 210 3.26 10.75 7.76
C ASP A 210 3.66 11.24 6.38
N ASN A 211 2.75 11.91 5.71
CA ASN A 211 3.00 12.70 4.52
C ASN A 211 2.06 13.90 4.49
N LEU A 212 2.01 14.63 3.37
CA LEU A 212 1.19 15.83 3.30
C LEU A 212 -0.33 15.54 3.41
N PHE A 213 -0.79 14.29 3.23
CA PHE A 213 -2.22 13.93 3.26
C PHE A 213 -2.59 12.78 4.21
N PHE A 214 -1.64 12.03 4.73
CA PHE A 214 -1.88 11.02 5.76
C PHE A 214 -1.18 11.41 7.08
N LYS A 215 -1.83 11.09 8.20
CA LYS A 215 -1.26 11.32 9.53
C LYS A 215 -1.15 10.02 10.30
N SER A 216 0.01 9.80 10.90
CA SER A 216 0.24 8.65 11.77
C SER A 216 -0.60 8.73 13.04
N ASN A 217 -1.00 7.56 13.53
CA ASN A 217 -1.61 7.39 14.84
C ASN A 217 -0.79 6.44 15.73
N GLY A 218 0.42 6.08 15.29
CA GLY A 218 1.34 5.17 15.96
C GLY A 218 2.80 5.62 15.83
N ASP A 219 3.69 4.88 16.50
CA ASP A 219 5.13 5.12 16.49
C ASP A 219 5.85 3.80 16.19
N VAL A 220 6.74 3.81 15.21
CA VAL A 220 7.46 2.63 14.67
C VAL A 220 8.23 1.88 15.78
N LYS A 221 8.70 2.58 16.82
CA LYS A 221 9.44 1.94 17.95
C LYS A 221 8.65 0.85 18.69
N TYR A 222 7.31 0.79 18.54
CA TYR A 222 6.48 -0.24 19.16
C TYR A 222 6.17 -1.41 18.22
N ILE A 223 6.79 -1.44 17.03
CA ILE A 223 6.67 -2.55 16.09
C ILE A 223 7.53 -3.71 16.58
N LYS A 224 6.97 -4.91 16.49
CA LYS A 224 7.63 -6.16 16.81
C LYS A 224 7.45 -7.13 15.65
N GLU A 225 8.55 -7.67 15.16
CA GLU A 225 8.58 -8.73 14.17
C GLU A 225 8.83 -10.07 14.85
N GLU A 226 8.05 -11.07 14.49
CA GLU A 226 8.23 -12.45 14.95
C GLU A 226 8.31 -13.40 13.76
N LYS A 227 9.08 -14.47 13.89
CA LYS A 227 9.11 -15.53 12.88
C LYS A 227 7.76 -16.25 12.83
N SER A 228 7.23 -16.41 11.63
CA SER A 228 6.05 -17.22 11.37
C SER A 228 6.44 -18.69 11.07
N THR A 229 5.47 -19.58 11.07
CA THR A 229 5.60 -20.95 10.58
C THR A 229 5.80 -21.04 9.07
N SER A 230 5.47 -19.97 8.34
CA SER A 230 5.81 -19.79 6.93
C SER A 230 7.05 -18.90 6.77
N LEU A 231 7.44 -18.58 5.54
CA LEU A 231 8.58 -17.68 5.28
C LEU A 231 8.27 -16.20 5.57
N ASN A 232 7.03 -15.90 5.93
CA ASN A 232 6.59 -14.56 6.31
C ASN A 232 7.02 -14.22 7.76
N LYS A 233 7.21 -12.93 8.04
CA LYS A 233 7.30 -12.40 9.41
C LYS A 233 5.91 -12.00 9.89
N ASN A 234 5.56 -12.28 11.13
CA ASN A 234 4.41 -11.71 11.81
C ASN A 234 4.76 -10.33 12.34
N VAL A 235 3.88 -9.37 12.13
CA VAL A 235 4.11 -7.97 12.55
C VAL A 235 3.03 -7.52 13.53
N MET A 236 3.45 -7.12 14.72
CA MET A 236 2.59 -6.63 15.79
C MET A 236 2.95 -5.21 16.17
N TYR A 237 2.00 -4.49 16.71
CA TYR A 237 2.16 -3.19 17.34
C TYR A 237 1.71 -3.28 18.80
N LYS A 238 2.59 -2.98 19.76
CA LYS A 238 2.31 -3.15 21.20
C LYS A 238 1.73 -4.53 21.53
N ASP A 239 2.36 -5.58 20.99
CA ASP A 239 2.01 -7.00 21.16
C ASP A 239 0.58 -7.38 20.69
N LYS A 240 -0.01 -6.59 19.77
CA LYS A 240 -1.34 -6.85 19.17
C LYS A 240 -1.26 -6.71 17.64
N TYR A 241 -2.13 -7.43 16.95
CA TYR A 241 -2.31 -7.28 15.50
C TYR A 241 -3.22 -6.10 15.19
N PHE A 242 -2.87 -5.34 14.17
CA PHE A 242 -3.59 -4.16 13.69
C PHE A 242 -3.78 -4.25 12.18
N GLU A 243 -4.90 -3.74 11.70
CA GLU A 243 -5.13 -3.52 10.27
C GLU A 243 -4.51 -2.21 9.83
N VAL A 244 -3.77 -2.25 8.72
CA VAL A 244 -3.22 -1.07 8.04
C VAL A 244 -3.86 -0.93 6.66
N GLY A 245 -3.86 0.27 6.09
CA GLY A 245 -4.32 0.53 4.74
C GLY A 245 -5.43 1.57 4.64
N PRO A 246 -6.17 1.60 3.52
CA PRO A 246 -7.13 2.66 3.21
C PRO A 246 -8.19 2.90 4.29
N LEU A 247 -8.75 1.85 4.88
CA LEU A 247 -9.71 2.01 5.97
C LEU A 247 -9.07 2.66 7.20
N ALA A 248 -7.88 2.15 7.62
CA ALA A 248 -7.17 2.66 8.79
C ALA A 248 -6.86 4.17 8.67
N ARG A 249 -6.34 4.61 7.52
CA ARG A 249 -5.87 5.99 7.34
C ARG A 249 -6.93 7.01 6.97
N ASN A 250 -8.16 6.57 6.64
CA ASN A 250 -9.25 7.47 6.28
C ASN A 250 -10.46 7.38 7.23
N LEU A 251 -10.32 6.75 8.38
CA LEU A 251 -11.44 6.54 9.31
C LEU A 251 -12.03 7.85 9.86
N ASP A 252 -11.23 8.93 9.86
CA ASP A 252 -11.68 10.27 10.25
C ASP A 252 -12.50 10.99 9.16
N ASN A 253 -12.52 10.49 7.92
CA ASN A 253 -13.34 11.03 6.86
C ASN A 253 -14.82 10.77 7.14
N LYS A 254 -15.66 11.81 7.09
CA LYS A 254 -17.08 11.73 7.46
C LYS A 254 -17.88 10.69 6.67
N ILE A 255 -17.59 10.53 5.36
CA ILE A 255 -18.31 9.60 4.49
C ILE A 255 -17.88 8.16 4.80
N ILE A 256 -16.57 7.90 4.90
CA ILE A 256 -16.04 6.58 5.26
C ILE A 256 -16.48 6.19 6.66
N LYS A 257 -16.45 7.12 7.61
CA LYS A 257 -16.88 6.91 9.00
C LYS A 257 -18.35 6.47 9.08
N LYS A 258 -19.25 7.11 8.31
CA LYS A 258 -20.66 6.74 8.25
C LYS A 258 -20.85 5.29 7.75
N VAL A 259 -20.09 4.88 6.73
CA VAL A 259 -20.11 3.49 6.23
C VAL A 259 -19.59 2.52 7.29
N TYR A 260 -18.50 2.87 7.96
CA TYR A 260 -17.91 2.09 9.04
C TYR A 260 -18.88 1.96 10.24
N GLU A 261 -19.57 3.01 10.65
CA GLU A 261 -20.58 2.97 11.73
C GLU A 261 -21.74 2.04 11.38
N THR A 262 -22.04 1.85 10.08
CA THR A 262 -23.12 0.98 9.61
C THR A 262 -22.67 -0.49 9.50
N PHE A 263 -21.50 -0.73 8.90
CA PHE A 263 -21.06 -2.08 8.52
C PHE A 263 -19.79 -2.54 9.24
N THR A 264 -19.26 -1.75 10.19
CA THR A 264 -18.01 -1.97 10.91
C THR A 264 -16.81 -2.10 9.93
N ASP A 265 -15.77 -2.85 10.26
CA ASP A 265 -14.64 -3.19 9.42
C ASP A 265 -14.89 -4.39 8.49
N SER A 266 -16.09 -4.44 7.89
CA SER A 266 -16.46 -5.48 6.94
C SER A 266 -15.69 -5.36 5.62
N VAL A 267 -15.83 -6.39 4.78
CA VAL A 267 -15.29 -6.37 3.40
C VAL A 267 -15.85 -5.17 2.62
N TYR A 268 -17.15 -4.89 2.74
CA TYR A 268 -17.76 -3.73 2.09
C TYR A 268 -17.09 -2.41 2.48
N THR A 269 -16.87 -2.21 3.77
CA THR A 269 -16.24 -0.99 4.29
C THR A 269 -14.78 -0.85 3.80
N ARG A 270 -14.01 -1.96 3.75
CA ARG A 270 -12.65 -1.95 3.21
C ARG A 270 -12.60 -1.56 1.75
N ILE A 271 -13.49 -2.14 0.92
CA ILE A 271 -13.56 -1.84 -0.51
C ILE A 271 -14.01 -0.39 -0.70
N PHE A 272 -15.07 0.03 0.02
CA PHE A 272 -15.57 1.39 -0.01
C PHE A 272 -14.48 2.41 0.33
N ALA A 273 -13.78 2.21 1.45
CA ALA A 273 -12.71 3.12 1.89
C ALA A 273 -11.60 3.22 0.84
N ARG A 274 -11.22 2.12 0.19
CA ARG A 274 -10.21 2.08 -0.85
C ARG A 274 -10.64 2.83 -2.11
N LEU A 275 -11.86 2.62 -2.59
CA LEU A 275 -12.37 3.35 -3.74
C LEU A 275 -12.57 4.83 -3.41
N TYR A 276 -13.13 5.16 -2.25
CA TYR A 276 -13.35 6.56 -1.89
C TYR A 276 -12.04 7.34 -1.66
N GLU A 277 -10.99 6.66 -1.20
CA GLU A 277 -9.65 7.25 -1.05
C GLU A 277 -9.11 7.81 -2.36
N VAL A 278 -9.45 7.23 -3.51
CA VAL A 278 -9.06 7.75 -4.82
C VAL A 278 -9.56 9.19 -5.02
N ASN A 279 -10.82 9.48 -4.64
CA ASN A 279 -11.36 10.84 -4.66
C ASN A 279 -10.55 11.79 -3.77
N LEU A 280 -10.26 11.35 -2.54
CA LEU A 280 -9.50 12.14 -1.58
C LEU A 280 -8.11 12.47 -2.09
N ILE A 281 -7.43 11.50 -2.69
CA ILE A 281 -6.09 11.69 -3.26
C ILE A 281 -6.16 12.66 -4.45
N PHE A 282 -7.09 12.50 -5.40
CA PHE A 282 -7.21 13.45 -6.52
C PHE A 282 -7.41 14.88 -6.06
N LEU A 283 -8.34 15.11 -5.13
CA LEU A 283 -8.60 16.44 -4.56
C LEU A 283 -7.35 17.02 -3.89
N TYR A 284 -6.60 16.17 -3.21
CA TYR A 284 -5.37 16.59 -2.57
C TYR A 284 -4.28 16.92 -3.61
N LEU A 285 -4.06 16.06 -4.62
CA LEU A 285 -3.06 16.27 -5.66
C LEU A 285 -3.32 17.57 -6.43
N LEU A 286 -4.58 17.86 -6.76
CA LEU A 286 -5.00 19.11 -7.40
C LEU A 286 -4.69 20.35 -6.55
N LYS A 287 -4.72 20.21 -5.22
CA LYS A 287 -4.40 21.30 -4.29
C LYS A 287 -2.90 21.51 -4.12
N ILE A 288 -2.09 20.43 -4.08
CA ILE A 288 -0.67 20.56 -3.79
C ILE A 288 0.16 20.91 -5.02
N ILE A 289 -0.30 20.57 -6.23
CA ILE A 289 0.43 20.86 -7.47
C ILE A 289 0.65 22.39 -7.67
N ASP A 290 -0.28 23.20 -7.22
CA ASP A 290 -0.18 24.68 -7.29
C ASP A 290 0.83 25.26 -6.28
N LYS A 291 1.37 24.43 -5.37
CA LYS A 291 2.36 24.83 -4.37
C LYS A 291 3.80 24.54 -4.80
N ILE A 292 4.01 24.03 -5.99
CA ILE A 292 5.36 23.77 -6.52
C ILE A 292 6.03 25.09 -6.86
N GLU A 293 7.10 25.40 -6.13
CA GLU A 293 7.95 26.55 -6.39
C GLU A 293 9.05 26.17 -7.38
N ILE A 294 8.96 26.62 -8.62
CA ILE A 294 9.85 26.21 -9.73
C ILE A 294 11.31 26.51 -9.43
N ASN A 295 11.61 27.67 -8.83
CA ASN A 295 12.97 28.11 -8.54
C ASN A 295 13.56 27.47 -7.28
N GLU A 296 12.79 26.68 -6.52
CA GLU A 296 13.33 25.93 -5.38
C GLU A 296 14.24 24.80 -5.87
N LYS A 297 15.32 24.52 -5.13
CA LYS A 297 16.24 23.42 -5.45
C LYS A 297 15.54 22.07 -5.38
N ASN A 298 15.89 21.15 -6.27
CA ASN A 298 15.34 19.78 -6.30
C ASN A 298 16.07 18.84 -5.34
N TYR A 299 17.25 19.22 -4.88
CA TYR A 299 18.18 18.32 -4.20
C TYR A 299 19.03 19.01 -3.15
N THR A 300 19.21 18.35 -2.02
CA THR A 300 20.15 18.68 -0.94
C THR A 300 21.15 17.55 -0.78
N LYS A 301 22.44 17.84 -0.92
CA LYS A 301 23.49 16.81 -0.85
C LYS A 301 23.67 16.30 0.59
N PRO A 302 23.65 14.95 0.82
CA PRO A 302 24.03 14.36 2.08
C PRO A 302 25.51 14.68 2.41
N LEU A 303 25.77 15.06 3.67
CA LEU A 303 27.11 15.34 4.16
C LEU A 303 27.68 14.19 4.99
N LYS A 304 26.84 13.50 5.76
CA LYS A 304 27.22 12.32 6.55
C LYS A 304 27.40 11.09 5.65
N LYS A 305 28.23 10.14 6.10
CA LYS A 305 28.49 8.88 5.40
C LYS A 305 28.12 7.66 6.23
N SER A 306 27.65 7.85 7.44
CA SER A 306 27.28 6.78 8.37
C SER A 306 26.10 7.21 9.24
N GLY A 307 25.23 6.27 9.59
CA GLY A 307 24.08 6.50 10.48
C GLY A 307 23.08 5.37 10.40
N LYS A 308 22.03 5.48 11.21
CA LYS A 308 20.85 4.60 11.18
C LYS A 308 19.64 5.45 10.89
N GLY A 309 18.73 4.92 10.08
CA GLY A 309 17.52 5.67 9.74
C GLY A 309 16.36 4.78 9.38
N ILE A 310 15.17 5.38 9.50
CA ILE A 310 13.89 4.74 9.25
C ILE A 310 13.10 5.60 8.26
N GLY A 311 12.64 4.97 7.19
CA GLY A 311 11.75 5.60 6.22
C GLY A 311 10.38 4.94 6.27
N VAL A 312 9.34 5.73 6.57
CA VAL A 312 7.96 5.25 6.62
C VAL A 312 7.12 5.93 5.56
N VAL A 313 6.32 5.14 4.88
CA VAL A 313 5.44 5.59 3.79
C VAL A 313 4.10 4.87 3.90
N GLU A 314 3.00 5.59 3.68
CA GLU A 314 1.72 4.97 3.44
C GLU A 314 1.63 4.53 1.97
N ALA A 315 1.92 3.27 1.74
CA ALA A 315 1.83 2.61 0.43
C ALA A 315 0.35 2.27 0.08
N PRO A 316 0.03 1.80 -1.13
CA PRO A 316 -1.35 1.45 -1.50
C PRO A 316 -2.06 0.54 -0.50
N ARG A 317 -1.31 -0.36 0.14
CA ARG A 317 -1.83 -1.38 1.08
C ARG A 317 -1.72 -1.00 2.55
N GLY A 318 -1.06 0.14 2.87
CA GLY A 318 -0.85 0.62 4.25
C GLY A 318 0.61 0.95 4.55
N SER A 319 0.95 0.96 5.83
CA SER A 319 2.26 1.38 6.31
C SER A 319 3.39 0.46 5.84
N LEU A 320 4.34 1.04 5.12
CA LEU A 320 5.56 0.43 4.62
C LEU A 320 6.75 1.05 5.36
N ILE A 321 7.62 0.22 5.93
CA ILE A 321 8.76 0.65 6.72
C ILE A 321 10.03 0.10 6.09
N HIS A 322 11.02 0.96 5.89
CA HIS A 322 12.39 0.60 5.54
C HIS A 322 13.34 1.09 6.64
N GLU A 323 14.18 0.22 7.13
CA GLU A 323 15.22 0.52 8.11
C GLU A 323 16.60 0.28 7.51
N ILE A 324 17.52 1.19 7.69
CA ILE A 324 18.88 1.09 7.16
C ILE A 324 19.92 1.46 8.21
N GLU A 325 21.02 0.70 8.24
CA GLU A 325 22.26 1.08 8.89
C GLU A 325 23.35 1.25 7.83
N ILE A 326 23.92 2.45 7.77
CA ILE A 326 24.99 2.83 6.82
C ILE A 326 26.27 3.01 7.59
N GLU A 327 27.36 2.41 7.10
CA GLU A 327 28.73 2.58 7.61
C GLU A 327 29.66 2.93 6.47
N ASN A 328 30.31 4.12 6.54
CA ASN A 328 31.24 4.63 5.52
C ASN A 328 30.69 4.62 4.08
N GLY A 329 29.37 4.88 3.91
CA GLY A 329 28.72 4.90 2.59
C GLY A 329 28.20 3.54 2.11
N PHE A 330 28.37 2.47 2.89
CA PHE A 330 27.92 1.12 2.56
C PHE A 330 26.81 0.67 3.50
N VAL A 331 25.87 -0.15 2.98
CA VAL A 331 24.78 -0.74 3.75
C VAL A 331 25.36 -1.83 4.66
N LYS A 332 25.24 -1.64 5.98
CA LYS A 332 25.60 -2.65 6.97
C LYS A 332 24.43 -3.58 7.30
N LYS A 333 23.23 -3.01 7.42
CA LYS A 333 21.99 -3.74 7.68
C LYS A 333 20.84 -3.07 6.93
N TYR A 334 19.94 -3.86 6.41
CA TYR A 334 18.67 -3.42 5.83
C TYR A 334 17.53 -4.27 6.36
N ASN A 335 16.35 -3.68 6.59
CA ASN A 335 15.14 -4.39 6.98
C ASN A 335 13.93 -3.73 6.31
N ILE A 336 13.00 -4.55 5.85
CA ILE A 336 11.77 -4.11 5.20
C ILE A 336 10.59 -4.73 5.94
N ILE A 337 9.60 -3.91 6.29
CA ILE A 337 8.33 -4.36 6.85
C ILE A 337 7.21 -3.84 5.94
N VAL A 338 6.47 -4.78 5.35
CA VAL A 338 5.45 -4.45 4.35
C VAL A 338 4.03 -4.51 4.92
N PRO A 339 3.07 -3.74 4.37
CA PRO A 339 1.70 -3.70 4.87
C PRO A 339 1.02 -5.08 4.90
N THR A 340 1.35 -5.94 3.94
CA THR A 340 0.80 -7.30 3.87
C THR A 340 1.18 -8.14 5.09
N GLN A 341 2.36 -7.91 5.70
CA GLN A 341 2.77 -8.61 6.91
C GLN A 341 1.92 -8.20 8.13
N PHE A 342 1.47 -6.94 8.23
CA PHE A 342 0.52 -6.52 9.28
C PHE A 342 -0.83 -7.21 9.10
N ASN A 343 -1.40 -7.14 7.90
CA ASN A 343 -2.76 -7.59 7.64
C ASN A 343 -2.89 -9.12 7.60
N LEU A 344 -1.83 -9.81 7.17
CA LEU A 344 -1.82 -11.25 6.87
C LEU A 344 -0.78 -12.03 7.67
N SER A 345 -0.45 -11.60 8.89
CA SER A 345 0.34 -12.39 9.82
C SER A 345 -0.28 -13.78 10.01
N ASN A 346 0.55 -14.83 10.04
CA ASN A 346 0.08 -16.19 10.34
C ASN A 346 0.16 -16.43 11.85
N SER A 347 -0.91 -16.15 12.54
CA SER A 347 -1.06 -16.16 13.99
C SER A 347 -1.92 -17.34 14.48
N THR A 348 -2.44 -17.27 15.70
CA THR A 348 -3.26 -18.31 16.31
C THR A 348 -4.74 -17.94 16.32
N LYS A 349 -5.59 -18.93 16.58
CA LYS A 349 -7.04 -18.73 16.68
C LYS A 349 -7.42 -17.79 17.81
N GLU A 350 -6.68 -17.81 18.92
CA GLU A 350 -6.91 -17.00 20.14
C GLU A 350 -6.47 -15.53 19.95
N ASN A 351 -5.50 -15.28 19.06
CA ASN A 351 -5.00 -13.95 18.75
C ASN A 351 -4.85 -13.80 17.23
N PRO A 352 -5.95 -13.79 16.45
CA PRO A 352 -5.90 -13.78 15.00
C PRO A 352 -5.37 -12.46 14.43
N SER A 353 -4.75 -12.53 13.26
CA SER A 353 -4.44 -11.35 12.43
C SER A 353 -5.72 -10.76 11.81
N PRO A 354 -5.67 -9.53 11.24
CA PRO A 354 -6.85 -8.92 10.61
C PRO A 354 -7.53 -9.82 9.58
N ALA A 355 -6.77 -10.44 8.67
CA ALA A 355 -7.34 -11.31 7.65
C ALA A 355 -7.85 -12.65 8.23
N GLN A 356 -7.17 -13.22 9.22
CA GLN A 356 -7.65 -14.42 9.91
C GLN A 356 -8.99 -14.16 10.63
N SER A 357 -9.08 -13.03 11.35
CA SER A 357 -10.33 -12.61 12.00
C SER A 357 -11.47 -12.44 11.00
N ALA A 358 -11.21 -11.79 9.86
CA ALA A 358 -12.21 -11.56 8.82
C ALA A 358 -12.72 -12.86 8.16
N LEU A 359 -11.92 -13.92 8.17
CA LEU A 359 -12.31 -15.23 7.65
C LEU A 359 -13.10 -16.07 8.64
N MET A 360 -12.93 -15.85 9.95
CA MET A 360 -13.57 -16.67 10.98
C MET A 360 -15.09 -16.46 10.98
N ASN A 361 -15.84 -17.55 11.17
CA ASN A 361 -17.30 -17.62 11.17
C ASN A 361 -17.98 -17.32 9.82
N GLU A 362 -17.21 -17.22 8.74
CA GLU A 362 -17.72 -17.03 7.38
C GLU A 362 -17.83 -18.36 6.61
N ASP A 363 -18.67 -18.40 5.57
CA ASP A 363 -18.73 -19.55 4.66
C ASP A 363 -17.43 -19.68 3.87
N GLU A 364 -16.89 -20.90 3.78
CA GLU A 364 -15.66 -21.19 3.00
C GLU A 364 -15.74 -20.71 1.54
N LYS A 365 -16.93 -20.67 0.95
CA LYS A 365 -17.12 -20.17 -0.41
C LYS A 365 -16.69 -18.72 -0.57
N LEU A 366 -16.82 -17.91 0.47
CA LEU A 366 -16.42 -16.50 0.49
C LEU A 366 -14.95 -16.29 0.84
N SER A 367 -14.21 -17.35 1.21
CA SER A 367 -12.83 -17.23 1.69
C SER A 367 -11.89 -16.50 0.72
N ASP A 368 -11.99 -16.77 -0.59
CA ASP A 368 -11.16 -16.13 -1.62
C ASP A 368 -11.49 -14.64 -1.74
N PHE A 369 -12.77 -14.30 -1.75
CA PHE A 369 -13.24 -12.91 -1.83
C PHE A 369 -12.82 -12.10 -0.60
N ILE A 370 -13.08 -12.64 0.62
CA ILE A 370 -12.69 -11.98 1.88
C ILE A 370 -11.19 -11.76 1.93
N PHE A 371 -10.41 -12.77 1.59
CA PHE A 371 -8.95 -12.69 1.62
C PHE A 371 -8.42 -11.64 0.63
N LYS A 372 -8.93 -11.62 -0.60
CA LYS A 372 -8.56 -10.64 -1.63
C LYS A 372 -8.89 -9.20 -1.28
N CYS A 373 -9.85 -8.96 -0.36
CA CYS A 373 -10.19 -7.61 0.09
C CYS A 373 -9.05 -6.89 0.83
N PHE A 374 -8.08 -7.64 1.35
CA PHE A 374 -6.88 -7.08 1.96
C PHE A 374 -5.81 -6.65 0.92
N ASP A 375 -6.08 -6.86 -0.38
CA ASP A 375 -5.16 -6.50 -1.47
C ASP A 375 -3.76 -7.08 -1.26
N ILE A 376 -3.65 -8.38 -1.49
CA ILE A 376 -2.47 -9.16 -1.11
C ILE A 376 -1.31 -8.91 -2.06
N CYS A 377 -0.13 -8.62 -1.52
CA CYS A 377 1.12 -8.62 -2.26
C CYS A 377 2.10 -9.65 -1.66
N ALA A 378 1.96 -10.90 -2.08
CA ALA A 378 2.85 -11.98 -1.64
C ALA A 378 4.30 -11.76 -2.10
N VAL A 379 4.48 -11.12 -3.27
CA VAL A 379 5.81 -10.72 -3.77
C VAL A 379 6.50 -9.74 -2.81
N CYS A 380 5.77 -8.79 -2.21
CA CYS A 380 6.37 -7.91 -1.20
C CYS A 380 6.77 -8.67 0.07
N VAL A 381 5.99 -9.69 0.47
CA VAL A 381 6.28 -10.49 1.66
C VAL A 381 7.54 -11.34 1.49
N SER A 382 7.88 -11.70 0.27
CA SER A 382 9.02 -12.58 -0.06
C SER A 382 10.36 -11.86 -0.22
N HIS A 383 10.47 -10.58 0.17
CA HIS A 383 11.70 -9.77 0.05
C HIS A 383 12.92 -10.34 0.77
#